data_da8f79a5622098662f46721176d61f7f
#
_entry.id   da8f79a5622098662f46721176d61f7f
#
_cell.length_a   1.000
_cell.length_b   1.000
_cell.length_c   1.000
_cell.angle_alpha   90.00
_cell.angle_beta   90.00
_cell.angle_gamma   90.00
#
_symmetry.space_group_name_H-M   'P 1'
#
loop_
_entity.id
_entity.type
_entity.pdbx_description
1 polymer ?
#
loop_
_entity_poly.entity_id
_entity_poly.type
_entity_poly.pdbx_seq_one_letter_code
_entity_poly.pdbx_strand_id
1 'polypeptide(L)'
;ALAERLFARVPMIAPLRWLLARWVKPEVRPESVLGTIGAQRAAPVCYLLERRSSTDVAVLENLCARQGLPTPSGRLVGRGKEMVRAAIPLLQARGFFDARIERRAPAELVRLIEVVRADPSFDVRLVPVAVYWGRAPEKEGSWWRLLLSENWALTGGFRKFLQVLFNGRFTLIEIGEPVSLRGLLEDSGSVALQASRLTRLQRAAFRKQRAARIGPDLSHRRTIVTQVLRTRAVRAAIASDARSKQLSRRKAILNARDYAEEIAANYSHVFINLMEGALRRLWNRLYDGVSFNHAETLRQIGPDREVVFVPCHRSHMDYLLLSYVIYKQGYAVPHIAAGINLNIPVVGRFLRKGGAFFLRRSFAGNTLYTAVFMKYLATIMARGHSIEY
;
A
#
# COMPACT_ATOMS: atom_id res chain seq x y z
N ALA A 1 -13.00 15.83 -25.37
CA ALA A 1 -13.56 17.07 -24.79
C ALA A 1 -15.04 16.94 -24.41
N LEU A 2 -15.94 16.36 -25.25
CA LEU A 2 -17.37 16.20 -24.90
C LEU A 2 -17.58 15.04 -23.92
N ALA A 3 -16.89 13.91 -24.07
CA ALA A 3 -16.93 12.77 -23.16
C ALA A 3 -16.32 13.12 -21.79
N GLU A 4 -15.28 13.92 -21.73
CA GLU A 4 -14.71 14.40 -20.46
C GLU A 4 -15.69 15.32 -19.69
N ARG A 5 -16.50 16.13 -20.38
CA ARG A 5 -17.53 16.97 -19.75
C ARG A 5 -18.74 16.16 -19.26
N LEU A 6 -19.12 15.08 -19.93
CA LEU A 6 -20.22 14.20 -19.51
C LEU A 6 -19.85 13.35 -18.28
N PHE A 7 -18.65 12.79 -18.20
CA PHE A 7 -18.24 11.94 -17.06
C PHE A 7 -17.67 12.70 -15.87
N ALA A 8 -17.16 13.93 -16.05
CA ALA A 8 -16.82 14.82 -14.94
C ALA A 8 -18.07 15.35 -14.20
N ARG A 9 -19.26 15.18 -14.78
CA ARG A 9 -20.54 15.65 -14.27
C ARG A 9 -21.58 14.56 -14.01
N VAL A 10 -21.23 13.28 -14.03
CA VAL A 10 -22.13 12.29 -13.46
C VAL A 10 -22.06 12.47 -11.94
N PRO A 11 -23.02 13.22 -11.34
CA PRO A 11 -23.14 13.21 -9.90
C PRO A 11 -23.37 11.75 -9.56
N MET A 12 -22.50 11.21 -8.72
CA MET A 12 -22.74 9.90 -8.17
C MET A 12 -24.16 9.93 -7.63
N ILE A 13 -25.05 9.10 -8.23
CA ILE A 13 -26.49 9.16 -8.01
C ILE A 13 -26.74 9.23 -6.50
N ALA A 14 -27.54 10.15 -6.02
CA ALA A 14 -27.78 10.39 -4.59
C ALA A 14 -28.00 9.10 -3.76
N PRO A 15 -28.72 8.06 -4.26
CA PRO A 15 -28.83 6.78 -3.57
C PRO A 15 -27.51 6.04 -3.41
N LEU A 16 -26.56 6.16 -4.36
CA LEU A 16 -25.25 5.51 -4.24
C LEU A 16 -24.38 6.20 -3.18
N ARG A 17 -24.46 7.52 -3.08
CA ARG A 17 -23.79 8.29 -2.00
C ARG A 17 -24.36 7.93 -0.63
N TRP A 18 -25.69 7.82 -0.52
CA TRP A 18 -26.38 7.40 0.70
C TRP A 18 -25.99 5.97 1.11
N LEU A 19 -25.96 5.02 0.15
CA LEU A 19 -25.54 3.64 0.38
C LEU A 19 -24.09 3.58 0.85
N LEU A 20 -23.18 4.34 0.22
CA LEU A 20 -21.78 4.44 0.63
C LEU A 20 -21.66 5.00 2.05
N ALA A 21 -22.41 6.04 2.39
CA ALA A 21 -22.37 6.65 3.72
C ALA A 21 -22.85 5.71 4.83
N ARG A 22 -23.81 4.83 4.53
CA ARG A 22 -24.38 3.87 5.48
C ARG A 22 -23.58 2.57 5.57
N TRP A 23 -23.02 2.11 4.44
CA TRP A 23 -22.28 0.85 4.33
C TRP A 23 -20.82 0.96 4.74
N VAL A 24 -20.16 2.06 4.36
CA VAL A 24 -18.75 2.28 4.61
C VAL A 24 -18.57 2.92 5.99
N LYS A 25 -17.93 2.19 6.90
CA LYS A 25 -17.49 2.70 8.20
C LYS A 25 -15.96 2.78 8.19
N PRO A 26 -15.39 3.88 7.70
CA PRO A 26 -13.94 3.97 7.59
C PRO A 26 -13.31 4.07 8.98
N GLU A 27 -12.26 3.31 9.19
CA GLU A 27 -11.30 3.53 10.26
C GLU A 27 -10.36 4.66 9.84
N VAL A 28 -10.18 5.67 10.69
CA VAL A 28 -9.33 6.83 10.37
C VAL A 28 -8.06 6.75 11.20
N ARG A 29 -6.91 6.99 10.58
CA ARG A 29 -5.60 7.00 11.26
C ARG A 29 -4.70 8.12 10.74
N PRO A 30 -3.94 8.75 11.63
CA PRO A 30 -4.16 8.85 13.06
C PRO A 30 -5.35 9.77 13.37
N GLU A 31 -6.09 9.47 14.42
CA GLU A 31 -7.24 10.31 14.85
C GLU A 31 -6.81 11.71 15.29
N SER A 32 -5.60 11.84 15.85
CA SER A 32 -5.03 13.12 16.31
C SER A 32 -4.93 14.19 15.21
N VAL A 33 -4.70 13.79 13.98
CA VAL A 33 -4.57 14.74 12.84
C VAL A 33 -5.90 15.42 12.50
N LEU A 34 -7.04 14.77 12.76
CA LEU A 34 -8.35 15.39 12.55
C LEU A 34 -8.53 16.65 13.43
N GLY A 35 -8.10 16.57 14.69
CA GLY A 35 -8.07 17.72 15.59
C GLY A 35 -7.17 18.85 15.09
N THR A 36 -5.99 18.53 14.58
CA THR A 36 -5.04 19.50 14.01
C THR A 36 -5.63 20.23 12.79
N ILE A 37 -6.28 19.51 11.88
CA ILE A 37 -6.94 20.12 10.71
C ILE A 37 -8.10 21.00 11.16
N GLY A 38 -8.90 20.57 12.12
CA GLY A 38 -10.04 21.32 12.64
C GLY A 38 -9.66 22.58 13.43
N ALA A 39 -8.61 22.50 14.26
CA ALA A 39 -8.15 23.61 15.09
C ALA A 39 -7.57 24.78 14.26
N GLN A 40 -7.06 24.48 13.07
CA GLN A 40 -6.37 25.46 12.22
C GLN A 40 -7.27 25.92 11.06
N ARG A 41 -8.51 26.27 11.32
CA ARG A 41 -9.51 26.71 10.31
C ARG A 41 -9.13 27.96 9.51
N ALA A 42 -8.13 28.70 9.93
CA ALA A 42 -7.74 29.98 9.29
C ALA A 42 -7.12 29.82 7.89
N ALA A 43 -6.49 28.69 7.58
CA ALA A 43 -5.87 28.45 6.28
C ALA A 43 -6.67 27.43 5.44
N PRO A 44 -6.84 27.67 4.14
CA PRO A 44 -7.48 26.75 3.22
C PRO A 44 -6.79 25.38 3.21
N VAL A 45 -7.57 24.31 3.15
CA VAL A 45 -7.07 22.92 3.14
C VAL A 45 -7.21 22.32 1.75
N CYS A 46 -6.13 21.78 1.22
CA CYS A 46 -6.09 21.04 -0.02
C CYS A 46 -5.73 19.56 0.25
N TYR A 47 -6.64 18.66 -0.05
CA TYR A 47 -6.43 17.24 0.10
C TYR A 47 -5.66 16.68 -1.11
N LEU A 48 -4.53 16.03 -0.87
CA LEU A 48 -3.77 15.33 -1.89
C LEU A 48 -4.18 13.86 -1.90
N LEU A 49 -4.72 13.39 -3.01
CA LEU A 49 -5.10 11.98 -3.20
C LEU A 49 -4.08 11.26 -4.07
N GLU A 50 -3.79 9.99 -3.79
CA GLU A 50 -2.89 9.20 -4.65
C GLU A 50 -3.41 9.12 -6.07
N ARG A 51 -4.71 8.83 -6.24
CA ARG A 51 -5.37 8.61 -7.54
C ARG A 51 -6.70 9.34 -7.64
N ARG A 52 -7.11 9.62 -8.88
CA ARG A 52 -8.46 10.14 -9.14
C ARG A 52 -9.51 9.05 -8.89
N SER A 53 -10.37 9.26 -7.90
CA SER A 53 -11.42 8.32 -7.52
C SER A 53 -12.60 9.06 -6.91
N SER A 54 -13.76 8.96 -7.57
CA SER A 54 -15.01 9.56 -7.07
C SER A 54 -15.50 8.91 -5.77
N THR A 55 -15.27 7.60 -5.62
CA THR A 55 -15.64 6.88 -4.39
C THR A 55 -14.76 7.28 -3.20
N ASP A 56 -13.45 7.50 -3.41
CA ASP A 56 -12.54 7.93 -2.35
C ASP A 56 -12.88 9.35 -1.89
N VAL A 57 -13.18 10.25 -2.85
CA VAL A 57 -13.66 11.61 -2.55
C VAL A 57 -14.97 11.58 -1.77
N ALA A 58 -15.94 10.72 -2.15
CA ALA A 58 -17.22 10.62 -1.46
C ALA A 58 -17.09 10.10 -0.02
N VAL A 59 -16.21 9.13 0.22
CA VAL A 59 -15.95 8.63 1.58
C VAL A 59 -15.23 9.68 2.43
N LEU A 60 -14.27 10.39 1.84
CA LEU A 60 -13.60 11.50 2.50
C LEU A 60 -14.57 12.65 2.80
N GLU A 61 -15.49 12.97 1.88
CA GLU A 61 -16.54 13.98 2.08
C GLU A 61 -17.46 13.64 3.25
N ASN A 62 -17.89 12.38 3.37
CA ASN A 62 -18.67 11.92 4.51
C ASN A 62 -17.90 12.01 5.83
N LEU A 63 -16.60 11.71 5.82
CA LEU A 63 -15.74 11.88 6.98
C LEU A 63 -15.63 13.35 7.37
N CYS A 64 -15.34 14.23 6.42
CA CYS A 64 -15.22 15.67 6.65
C CYS A 64 -16.52 16.27 7.20
N ALA A 65 -17.68 15.86 6.65
CA ALA A 65 -18.99 16.31 7.13
C ALA A 65 -19.24 15.90 8.59
N ARG A 66 -18.87 14.66 8.98
CA ARG A 66 -19.02 14.17 10.37
C ARG A 66 -18.09 14.87 11.36
N GLN A 67 -16.91 15.29 10.91
CA GLN A 67 -15.86 15.88 11.75
C GLN A 67 -15.82 17.42 11.66
N GLY A 68 -16.74 18.03 10.88
CA GLY A 68 -16.75 19.47 10.67
C GLY A 68 -15.51 20.03 9.95
N LEU A 69 -14.88 19.20 9.11
CA LEU A 69 -13.69 19.57 8.32
C LEU A 69 -14.08 20.17 6.96
N PRO A 70 -13.18 20.94 6.32
CA PRO A 70 -13.41 21.47 4.97
C PRO A 70 -13.75 20.37 3.97
N THR A 71 -14.73 20.62 3.09
CA THR A 71 -15.18 19.62 2.12
C THR A 71 -14.18 19.41 0.98
N PRO A 72 -13.82 18.18 0.63
CA PRO A 72 -12.91 17.88 -0.48
C PRO A 72 -13.54 18.15 -1.86
N SER A 73 -14.87 18.15 -1.97
CA SER A 73 -15.58 18.46 -3.24
C SER A 73 -15.67 19.94 -3.53
N GLY A 74 -15.32 20.80 -2.56
CA GLY A 74 -15.33 22.24 -2.70
C GLY A 74 -14.21 22.74 -3.61
N ARG A 75 -14.21 24.06 -3.80
CA ARG A 75 -13.13 24.80 -4.43
C ARG A 75 -12.43 25.68 -3.40
N LEU A 76 -11.13 25.77 -3.53
CA LEU A 76 -10.35 26.74 -2.74
C LEU A 76 -10.65 28.14 -3.24
N VAL A 77 -10.90 29.04 -2.30
CA VAL A 77 -11.15 30.47 -2.59
C VAL A 77 -9.91 31.27 -2.20
N GLY A 78 -9.35 32.00 -3.13
CA GLY A 78 -8.27 32.97 -2.89
C GLY A 78 -8.58 34.31 -3.54
N ARG A 79 -8.37 35.41 -2.81
CA ARG A 79 -8.71 36.77 -3.26
C ARG A 79 -10.14 36.90 -3.77
N GLY A 80 -11.10 36.24 -3.18
CA GLY A 80 -12.50 36.26 -3.58
C GLY A 80 -12.85 35.50 -4.87
N LYS A 81 -11.90 34.81 -5.50
CA LYS A 81 -12.13 33.98 -6.70
C LYS A 81 -11.94 32.48 -6.40
N GLU A 82 -12.83 31.69 -6.98
CA GLU A 82 -12.65 30.22 -6.97
C GLU A 82 -11.45 29.82 -7.82
N MET A 83 -10.50 29.07 -7.26
CA MET A 83 -9.25 28.72 -7.93
C MET A 83 -9.22 27.28 -8.41
N VAL A 84 -8.90 26.37 -7.49
CA VAL A 84 -8.70 24.94 -7.77
C VAL A 84 -9.59 24.09 -6.88
N ARG A 85 -9.77 22.85 -7.22
CA ARG A 85 -10.49 21.89 -6.38
C ARG A 85 -9.75 21.69 -5.06
N ALA A 86 -10.50 21.52 -3.98
CA ALA A 86 -9.96 21.22 -2.66
C ALA A 86 -9.34 19.81 -2.57
N ALA A 87 -9.60 18.93 -3.53
CA ALA A 87 -8.96 17.62 -3.63
C ALA A 87 -8.24 17.46 -4.97
N ILE A 88 -6.92 17.27 -4.93
CA ILE A 88 -6.05 17.10 -6.10
C ILE A 88 -5.50 15.69 -6.18
N PRO A 89 -5.85 14.91 -7.22
CA PRO A 89 -5.25 13.59 -7.44
C PRO A 89 -3.86 13.73 -8.07
N LEU A 90 -2.87 13.06 -7.48
CA LEU A 90 -1.49 13.11 -7.96
C LEU A 90 -1.24 12.19 -9.17
N LEU A 91 -2.02 11.11 -9.29
CA LEU A 91 -1.98 10.20 -10.45
C LEU A 91 -3.25 10.37 -11.27
N GLN A 92 -3.07 10.75 -12.53
CA GLN A 92 -4.16 10.88 -13.50
C GLN A 92 -3.93 9.89 -14.64
N ALA A 93 -4.98 9.23 -15.11
CA ALA A 93 -4.92 8.42 -16.32
C ALA A 93 -4.93 9.36 -17.53
N ARG A 94 -4.14 9.06 -18.56
CA ARG A 94 -4.02 9.87 -19.78
C ARG A 94 -5.31 9.94 -20.61
N GLY A 95 -6.18 8.95 -20.44
CA GLY A 95 -7.46 8.87 -21.14
C GLY A 95 -8.32 7.72 -20.62
N PHE A 96 -9.56 7.61 -21.12
CA PHE A 96 -10.51 6.59 -20.68
C PHE A 96 -10.06 5.16 -21.06
N PHE A 97 -9.37 5.02 -22.19
CA PHE A 97 -8.86 3.74 -22.70
C PHE A 97 -7.35 3.56 -22.52
N ASP A 98 -6.62 4.62 -22.16
CA ASP A 98 -5.17 4.55 -21.94
C ASP A 98 -4.87 4.42 -20.44
N ALA A 99 -4.52 3.20 -20.02
CA ALA A 99 -4.13 2.88 -18.66
C ALA A 99 -2.76 3.47 -18.27
N ARG A 100 -2.08 4.18 -19.19
CA ARG A 100 -0.81 4.85 -18.89
C ARG A 100 -1.02 6.01 -17.95
N ILE A 101 -0.31 5.96 -16.84
CA ILE A 101 -0.33 7.01 -15.82
C ILE A 101 0.49 8.19 -16.28
N GLU A 102 -0.10 9.36 -16.25
CA GLU A 102 0.62 10.60 -16.54
C GLU A 102 1.66 10.88 -15.46
N ARG A 103 2.93 11.05 -15.87
CA ARG A 103 4.04 11.32 -14.94
C ARG A 103 4.20 12.80 -14.62
N ARG A 104 3.51 13.69 -15.34
CA ARG A 104 3.56 15.14 -15.11
C ARG A 104 2.85 15.51 -13.81
N ALA A 105 3.21 16.68 -13.28
CA ALA A 105 2.51 17.28 -12.15
C ALA A 105 1.07 17.65 -12.55
N PRO A 106 0.06 17.49 -11.67
CA PRO A 106 -1.30 17.92 -11.92
C PRO A 106 -1.36 19.43 -12.22
N ALA A 107 -2.12 19.84 -13.23
CA ALA A 107 -2.28 21.26 -13.60
C ALA A 107 -2.87 22.08 -12.45
N GLU A 108 -3.75 21.49 -11.65
CA GLU A 108 -4.33 22.12 -10.46
C GLU A 108 -3.26 22.43 -9.40
N LEU A 109 -2.27 21.54 -9.21
CA LEU A 109 -1.16 21.78 -8.28
C LEU A 109 -0.23 22.89 -8.79
N VAL A 110 0.03 22.94 -10.10
CA VAL A 110 0.82 24.02 -10.73
C VAL A 110 0.16 25.36 -10.48
N ARG A 111 -1.15 25.49 -10.78
CA ARG A 111 -1.92 26.70 -10.53
C ARG A 111 -1.93 27.11 -9.06
N LEU A 112 -2.04 26.13 -8.15
CA LEU A 112 -2.02 26.41 -6.71
C LEU A 112 -0.68 27.03 -6.28
N ILE A 113 0.43 26.49 -6.78
CA ILE A 113 1.77 27.01 -6.52
C ILE A 113 1.92 28.44 -7.09
N GLU A 114 1.41 28.69 -8.31
CA GLU A 114 1.43 30.04 -8.91
C GLU A 114 0.73 31.06 -8.02
N VAL A 115 -0.45 30.73 -7.50
CA VAL A 115 -1.22 31.63 -6.63
C VAL A 115 -0.51 31.86 -5.30
N VAL A 116 0.01 30.82 -4.65
CA VAL A 116 0.74 30.96 -3.38
C VAL A 116 2.03 31.77 -3.54
N ARG A 117 2.68 31.70 -4.70
CA ARG A 117 3.84 32.55 -5.01
C ARG A 117 3.47 34.01 -5.27
N ALA A 118 2.37 34.21 -5.96
CA ALA A 118 1.91 35.58 -6.31
C ALA A 118 1.39 36.36 -5.10
N ASP A 119 0.97 35.71 -4.03
CA ASP A 119 0.44 36.32 -2.83
C ASP A 119 1.16 35.86 -1.57
N PRO A 120 2.07 36.67 -1.00
CA PRO A 120 2.80 36.32 0.22
C PRO A 120 1.91 36.08 1.44
N SER A 121 0.71 36.68 1.48
CA SER A 121 -0.24 36.55 2.60
C SER A 121 -1.09 35.28 2.50
N PHE A 122 -1.13 34.62 1.32
CA PHE A 122 -1.96 33.44 1.07
C PHE A 122 -1.14 32.16 1.17
N ASP A 123 -1.56 31.25 2.01
CA ASP A 123 -1.00 29.90 2.09
C ASP A 123 -2.10 28.85 2.08
N VAL A 124 -1.74 27.64 1.68
CA VAL A 124 -2.64 26.48 1.61
C VAL A 124 -2.00 25.29 2.32
N ARG A 125 -2.77 24.59 3.12
CA ARG A 125 -2.34 23.37 3.77
C ARG A 125 -2.59 22.17 2.89
N LEU A 126 -1.54 21.47 2.56
CA LEU A 126 -1.60 20.21 1.86
C LEU A 126 -1.79 19.09 2.87
N VAL A 127 -2.86 18.33 2.72
CA VAL A 127 -3.17 17.17 3.56
C VAL A 127 -3.16 15.92 2.69
N PRO A 128 -2.12 15.08 2.78
CA PRO A 128 -2.10 13.80 2.07
C PRO A 128 -3.17 12.85 2.63
N VAL A 129 -4.00 12.28 1.77
CA VAL A 129 -5.05 11.34 2.16
C VAL A 129 -4.99 10.10 1.29
N ALA A 130 -4.84 8.95 1.93
CA ALA A 130 -4.90 7.64 1.29
C ALA A 130 -6.15 6.88 1.76
N VAL A 131 -6.92 6.37 0.81
CA VAL A 131 -8.11 5.54 1.08
C VAL A 131 -7.83 4.11 0.63
N TYR A 132 -7.82 3.19 1.58
CA TYR A 132 -7.59 1.77 1.34
C TYR A 132 -8.90 1.00 1.46
N TRP A 133 -9.38 0.44 0.34
CA TRP A 133 -10.58 -0.36 0.26
C TRP A 133 -10.27 -1.82 0.53
N GLY A 134 -10.44 -2.24 1.78
CA GLY A 134 -9.89 -3.51 2.23
C GLY A 134 -8.36 -3.46 2.24
N ARG A 135 -7.73 -4.48 2.79
CA ARG A 135 -6.26 -4.55 2.85
C ARG A 135 -5.66 -5.34 1.68
N ALA A 136 -6.43 -5.59 0.62
CA ALA A 136 -5.96 -6.32 -0.56
C ALA A 136 -5.34 -5.38 -1.60
N PRO A 137 -4.18 -5.70 -2.19
CA PRO A 137 -3.62 -4.97 -3.32
C PRO A 137 -4.55 -5.07 -4.53
N GLU A 138 -4.64 -3.98 -5.29
CA GLU A 138 -5.52 -3.88 -6.48
C GLU A 138 -5.24 -4.89 -7.60
N LYS A 139 -4.14 -5.64 -7.51
CA LYS A 139 -3.64 -6.50 -8.58
C LYS A 139 -3.60 -8.01 -8.27
N GLU A 140 -4.05 -8.46 -7.12
CA GLU A 140 -4.15 -9.90 -6.93
C GLU A 140 -5.23 -10.48 -7.85
N GLY A 141 -4.77 -11.18 -8.88
CA GLY A 141 -5.59 -12.00 -9.76
C GLY A 141 -6.10 -13.22 -9.00
N SER A 142 -7.15 -13.03 -8.25
CA SER A 142 -7.89 -14.12 -7.65
C SER A 142 -8.76 -14.84 -8.69
N TRP A 143 -9.16 -16.07 -8.41
CA TRP A 143 -10.10 -16.89 -9.21
C TRP A 143 -11.37 -16.16 -9.65
N TRP A 144 -11.75 -15.07 -8.97
CA TRP A 144 -12.76 -14.12 -9.40
C TRP A 144 -12.43 -13.44 -10.75
N ARG A 145 -11.15 -13.38 -11.15
CA ARG A 145 -10.75 -12.96 -12.49
C ARG A 145 -11.11 -13.99 -13.57
N LEU A 146 -11.05 -15.27 -13.24
CA LEU A 146 -11.45 -16.34 -14.15
C LEU A 146 -12.97 -16.36 -14.38
N LEU A 147 -13.76 -16.03 -13.36
CA LEU A 147 -15.22 -15.87 -13.48
C LEU A 147 -15.66 -14.59 -14.20
N LEU A 148 -14.81 -13.55 -14.21
CA LEU A 148 -15.11 -12.25 -14.81
C LEU A 148 -14.31 -11.96 -16.09
N SER A 149 -13.39 -12.83 -16.52
CA SER A 149 -12.48 -12.57 -17.64
C SER A 149 -12.95 -13.09 -19.00
N GLU A 150 -13.95 -13.95 -19.03
CA GLU A 150 -14.54 -14.35 -20.32
C GLU A 150 -15.72 -13.44 -20.66
N ASN A 151 -15.45 -12.47 -21.56
CA ASN A 151 -16.42 -11.69 -22.36
C ASN A 151 -17.11 -10.45 -21.76
N TRP A 152 -16.63 -9.86 -20.66
CA TRP A 152 -17.21 -8.57 -20.24
C TRP A 152 -16.11 -7.50 -20.15
N ALA A 153 -16.11 -6.60 -21.13
CA ALA A 153 -15.46 -5.29 -21.05
C ALA A 153 -16.20 -4.41 -20.03
N LEU A 154 -16.25 -4.87 -18.77
CA LEU A 154 -16.90 -4.13 -17.69
C LEU A 154 -16.03 -2.93 -17.34
N THR A 155 -16.58 -1.77 -17.59
CA THR A 155 -16.06 -0.45 -17.24
C THR A 155 -15.56 -0.44 -15.79
N GLY A 156 -14.43 0.24 -15.53
CA GLY A 156 -13.77 0.30 -14.22
C GLY A 156 -14.66 0.69 -13.04
N GLY A 157 -15.86 1.23 -13.30
CA GLY A 157 -16.87 1.58 -12.30
C GLY A 157 -17.52 0.37 -11.60
N PHE A 158 -17.86 -0.69 -12.33
CA PHE A 158 -18.53 -1.88 -11.73
C PHE A 158 -17.55 -2.68 -10.85
N ARG A 159 -16.29 -2.79 -11.27
CA ARG A 159 -15.25 -3.41 -10.44
C ARG A 159 -15.07 -2.65 -9.12
N LYS A 160 -15.15 -1.33 -9.16
CA LYS A 160 -15.05 -0.48 -7.98
C LYS A 160 -16.29 -0.60 -7.09
N PHE A 161 -17.47 -0.76 -7.68
CA PHE A 161 -18.71 -1.05 -6.97
C PHE A 161 -18.64 -2.37 -6.20
N LEU A 162 -18.15 -3.45 -6.83
CA LEU A 162 -17.93 -4.73 -6.15
C LEU A 162 -16.88 -4.63 -5.03
N GLN A 163 -15.79 -3.90 -5.27
CA GLN A 163 -14.76 -3.65 -4.26
C GLN A 163 -15.35 -2.92 -3.04
N VAL A 164 -16.20 -1.93 -3.25
CA VAL A 164 -16.90 -1.20 -2.19
C VAL A 164 -17.90 -2.12 -1.46
N LEU A 165 -18.65 -2.93 -2.20
CA LEU A 165 -19.65 -3.83 -1.63
C LEU A 165 -19.01 -4.88 -0.71
N PHE A 166 -17.90 -5.50 -1.14
CA PHE A 166 -17.25 -6.56 -0.37
C PHE A 166 -16.26 -6.03 0.69
N ASN A 167 -15.61 -4.91 0.44
CA ASN A 167 -14.56 -4.38 1.31
C ASN A 167 -14.92 -3.07 2.02
N GLY A 168 -16.12 -2.53 1.82
CA GLY A 168 -16.52 -1.24 2.38
C GLY A 168 -16.50 -1.17 3.91
N ARG A 169 -16.72 -2.29 4.60
CA ARG A 169 -16.63 -2.39 6.06
C ARG A 169 -15.20 -2.40 6.60
N PHE A 170 -14.22 -2.63 5.74
CA PHE A 170 -12.79 -2.69 6.09
C PHE A 170 -12.01 -1.55 5.43
N THR A 171 -12.66 -0.41 5.25
CA THR A 171 -12.03 0.77 4.65
C THR A 171 -11.19 1.49 5.70
N LEU A 172 -9.92 1.74 5.37
CA LEU A 172 -9.00 2.53 6.16
C LEU A 172 -8.73 3.86 5.45
N ILE A 173 -8.88 4.97 6.16
CA ILE A 173 -8.46 6.29 5.69
C ILE A 173 -7.22 6.68 6.48
N GLU A 174 -6.13 6.87 5.79
CA GLU A 174 -4.91 7.40 6.38
C GLU A 174 -4.73 8.86 5.96
N ILE A 175 -4.66 9.72 6.97
CA ILE A 175 -4.52 11.17 6.79
C ILE A 175 -3.13 11.56 7.27
N GLY A 176 -2.33 12.13 6.37
CA GLY A 176 -1.01 12.66 6.72
C GLY A 176 -1.10 14.01 7.42
N GLU A 177 -0.02 14.41 8.06
CA GLU A 177 0.05 15.71 8.71
C GLU A 177 -0.13 16.85 7.72
N PRO A 178 -0.89 17.90 8.09
CA PRO A 178 -1.03 19.10 7.28
C PRO A 178 0.31 19.82 7.13
N VAL A 179 0.72 20.09 5.90
CA VAL A 179 1.98 20.78 5.61
C VAL A 179 1.68 22.07 4.85
N SER A 180 2.31 23.18 5.26
CA SER A 180 2.23 24.46 4.53
C SER A 180 2.82 24.31 3.13
N LEU A 181 2.05 24.68 2.11
CA LEU A 181 2.55 24.66 0.74
C LEU A 181 3.69 25.67 0.59
N ARG A 182 3.54 26.86 1.16
CA ARG A 182 4.59 27.87 1.16
C ARG A 182 5.89 27.39 1.79
N GLY A 183 5.81 26.71 2.93
CA GLY A 183 6.99 26.14 3.60
C GLY A 183 7.71 25.04 2.81
N LEU A 184 7.05 24.45 1.81
CA LEU A 184 7.64 23.46 0.90
C LEU A 184 8.22 24.06 -0.38
N LEU A 185 7.93 25.34 -0.68
CA LEU A 185 8.40 26.02 -1.88
C LEU A 185 9.78 26.63 -1.62
N GLU A 186 10.69 26.41 -2.55
CA GLU A 186 11.99 27.08 -2.57
C GLU A 186 11.84 28.43 -3.29
N ASP A 187 12.57 29.45 -2.84
CA ASP A 187 12.51 30.79 -3.44
C ASP A 187 13.02 30.81 -4.89
N SER A 188 13.88 29.87 -5.24
CA SER A 188 14.46 29.74 -6.57
C SER A 188 13.93 28.52 -7.33
N GLY A 189 13.59 28.70 -8.59
CA GLY A 189 13.18 27.63 -9.50
C GLY A 189 11.82 27.84 -10.19
N SER A 190 11.61 27.16 -11.31
CA SER A 190 10.34 27.26 -12.04
C SER A 190 9.22 26.56 -11.30
N VAL A 191 8.00 27.11 -11.40
CA VAL A 191 6.78 26.51 -10.81
C VAL A 191 6.57 25.06 -11.24
N ALA A 192 6.80 24.78 -12.52
CA ALA A 192 6.66 23.44 -13.08
C ALA A 192 7.66 22.43 -12.47
N LEU A 193 8.89 22.86 -12.19
CA LEU A 193 9.91 22.02 -11.55
C LEU A 193 9.52 21.72 -10.11
N GLN A 194 9.07 22.72 -9.35
CA GLN A 194 8.63 22.55 -7.96
C GLN A 194 7.39 21.66 -7.85
N ALA A 195 6.39 21.87 -8.71
CA ALA A 195 5.22 21.00 -8.79
C ALA A 195 5.61 19.54 -9.09
N SER A 196 6.57 19.34 -10.00
CA SER A 196 7.07 18.01 -10.34
C SER A 196 7.84 17.36 -9.19
N ARG A 197 8.67 18.13 -8.47
CA ARG A 197 9.40 17.68 -7.28
C ARG A 197 8.44 17.29 -6.17
N LEU A 198 7.50 18.16 -5.84
CA LEU A 198 6.48 17.92 -4.81
C LEU A 198 5.63 16.68 -5.15
N THR A 199 5.15 16.57 -6.39
CA THR A 199 4.39 15.41 -6.87
C THR A 199 5.19 14.12 -6.72
N ARG A 200 6.49 14.13 -7.05
CA ARG A 200 7.35 12.96 -6.94
C ARG A 200 7.58 12.54 -5.49
N LEU A 201 7.82 13.49 -4.59
CA LEU A 201 8.00 13.25 -3.15
C LEU A 201 6.73 12.68 -2.54
N GLN A 202 5.58 13.28 -2.81
CA GLN A 202 4.29 12.80 -2.29
C GLN A 202 3.90 11.43 -2.84
N ARG A 203 4.16 11.14 -4.12
CA ARG A 203 3.98 9.79 -4.69
C ARG A 203 4.90 8.75 -4.04
N ALA A 204 6.11 9.14 -3.66
CA ALA A 204 7.02 8.26 -2.93
C ALA A 204 6.49 7.99 -1.52
N ALA A 205 6.01 9.02 -0.81
CA ALA A 205 5.39 8.89 0.51
C ALA A 205 4.15 7.96 0.46
N PHE A 206 3.23 8.15 -0.49
CA PHE A 206 2.07 7.26 -0.66
C PHE A 206 2.47 5.81 -0.93
N ARG A 207 3.51 5.58 -1.74
CA ARG A 207 4.00 4.20 -1.98
C ARG A 207 4.56 3.56 -0.71
N LYS A 208 5.30 4.31 0.11
CA LYS A 208 5.83 3.83 1.39
C LYS A 208 4.70 3.53 2.39
N GLN A 209 3.77 4.46 2.56
CA GLN A 209 2.59 4.26 3.41
C GLN A 209 1.78 3.03 2.96
N ARG A 210 1.56 2.90 1.66
CA ARG A 210 0.85 1.75 1.10
C ARG A 210 1.60 0.44 1.37
N ALA A 211 2.92 0.42 1.20
CA ALA A 211 3.73 -0.75 1.51
C ALA A 211 3.64 -1.14 2.99
N ALA A 212 3.64 -0.17 3.90
CA ALA A 212 3.53 -0.40 5.34
C ALA A 212 2.13 -0.91 5.76
N ARG A 213 1.05 -0.50 5.06
CA ARG A 213 -0.35 -0.81 5.44
C ARG A 213 -0.93 -2.01 4.72
N ILE A 214 -0.71 -2.11 3.42
CA ILE A 214 -1.25 -3.18 2.58
C ILE A 214 -0.22 -4.30 2.40
N GLY A 215 1.02 -4.00 2.64
CA GLY A 215 2.15 -4.78 2.16
C GLY A 215 2.51 -4.35 0.74
N PRO A 216 3.76 -4.52 0.33
CA PRO A 216 4.18 -4.19 -1.01
C PRO A 216 3.47 -5.07 -2.04
N ASP A 217 3.35 -4.51 -3.24
CA ASP A 217 2.82 -5.22 -4.42
C ASP A 217 3.77 -6.40 -4.76
N LEU A 218 3.58 -7.50 -4.06
CA LEU A 218 4.20 -8.79 -4.36
C LEU A 218 3.48 -9.41 -5.55
N SER A 219 3.50 -8.71 -6.65
CA SER A 219 3.00 -9.27 -7.89
C SER A 219 3.83 -10.50 -8.26
N HIS A 220 3.34 -11.63 -7.79
CA HIS A 220 3.79 -12.98 -8.02
C HIS A 220 5.19 -13.36 -7.51
N ARG A 221 5.25 -14.38 -6.67
CA ARG A 221 6.45 -15.15 -6.29
C ARG A 221 7.43 -15.32 -7.45
N ARG A 222 6.92 -15.59 -8.67
CA ARG A 222 7.71 -15.69 -9.89
C ARG A 222 8.51 -14.44 -10.21
N THR A 223 7.96 -13.25 -9.96
CA THR A 223 8.67 -11.97 -10.22
C THR A 223 9.84 -11.78 -9.26
N ILE A 224 9.65 -12.08 -7.97
CA ILE A 224 10.73 -12.00 -6.97
C ILE A 224 11.82 -13.02 -7.29
N VAL A 225 11.46 -14.28 -7.53
CA VAL A 225 12.40 -15.32 -7.92
C VAL A 225 13.21 -14.91 -9.15
N THR A 226 12.53 -14.41 -10.19
CA THR A 226 13.20 -13.93 -11.41
C THR A 226 14.14 -12.76 -11.12
N GLN A 227 13.72 -11.81 -10.28
CA GLN A 227 14.54 -10.67 -9.90
C GLN A 227 15.78 -11.10 -9.13
N VAL A 228 15.64 -11.99 -8.15
CA VAL A 228 16.77 -12.53 -7.37
C VAL A 228 17.78 -13.21 -8.28
N LEU A 229 17.34 -14.09 -9.17
CA LEU A 229 18.20 -14.82 -10.12
C LEU A 229 18.94 -13.90 -11.13
N ARG A 230 18.38 -12.73 -11.43
CA ARG A 230 19.00 -11.77 -12.37
C ARG A 230 20.07 -10.90 -11.73
N THR A 231 20.23 -10.92 -10.41
CA THR A 231 21.19 -10.08 -9.71
C THR A 231 22.64 -10.52 -9.98
N ARG A 232 23.56 -9.55 -9.95
CA ARG A 232 25.00 -9.82 -10.21
C ARG A 232 25.57 -10.84 -9.22
N ALA A 233 25.23 -10.70 -7.93
CA ALA A 233 25.72 -11.60 -6.88
C ALA A 233 25.28 -13.05 -7.12
N VAL A 234 24.01 -13.29 -7.42
CA VAL A 234 23.49 -14.65 -7.65
C VAL A 234 24.04 -15.23 -8.96
N ARG A 235 24.20 -14.41 -10.02
CA ARG A 235 24.82 -14.87 -11.27
C ARG A 235 26.28 -15.28 -11.07
N ALA A 236 27.02 -14.55 -10.26
CA ALA A 236 28.40 -14.90 -9.90
C ALA A 236 28.45 -16.22 -9.10
N ALA A 237 27.52 -16.39 -8.14
CA ALA A 237 27.41 -17.64 -7.38
C ALA A 237 27.03 -18.84 -8.28
N ILE A 238 26.14 -18.67 -9.25
CA ILE A 238 25.80 -19.69 -10.26
C ILE A 238 27.04 -20.10 -11.07
N ALA A 239 27.82 -19.12 -11.52
CA ALA A 239 29.03 -19.42 -12.27
C ALA A 239 30.13 -20.11 -11.44
N SER A 240 30.22 -19.78 -10.16
CA SER A 240 31.12 -20.44 -9.20
C SER A 240 30.68 -21.88 -8.92
N ASP A 241 29.38 -22.10 -8.64
CA ASP A 241 28.81 -23.44 -8.37
C ASP A 241 28.94 -24.36 -9.58
N ALA A 242 28.74 -23.83 -10.81
CA ALA A 242 28.93 -24.58 -12.04
C ALA A 242 30.37 -25.06 -12.19
N ARG A 243 31.35 -24.22 -11.88
CA ARG A 243 32.78 -24.59 -11.94
C ARG A 243 33.20 -25.56 -10.87
N SER A 244 32.84 -25.29 -9.61
CA SER A 244 33.25 -26.11 -8.48
C SER A 244 32.66 -27.52 -8.50
N LYS A 245 31.44 -27.68 -9.03
CA LYS A 245 30.73 -28.96 -9.12
C LYS A 245 30.79 -29.59 -10.52
N GLN A 246 31.53 -29.00 -11.44
CA GLN A 246 31.62 -29.45 -12.83
C GLN A 246 30.25 -29.64 -13.52
N LEU A 247 29.32 -28.73 -13.20
CA LEU A 247 27.96 -28.74 -13.73
C LEU A 247 27.85 -27.88 -15.01
N SER A 248 26.92 -28.25 -15.89
CA SER A 248 26.54 -27.35 -16.97
C SER A 248 25.92 -26.09 -16.41
N ARG A 249 26.15 -24.95 -17.06
CA ARG A 249 25.57 -23.67 -16.66
C ARG A 249 24.04 -23.74 -16.50
N ARG A 250 23.39 -24.50 -17.40
CA ARG A 250 21.93 -24.71 -17.36
C ARG A 250 21.51 -25.40 -16.06
N LYS A 251 22.23 -26.42 -15.62
CA LYS A 251 21.94 -27.16 -14.38
C LYS A 251 22.16 -26.29 -13.15
N ALA A 252 23.23 -25.48 -13.11
CA ALA A 252 23.47 -24.53 -12.02
C ALA A 252 22.38 -23.45 -11.92
N ILE A 253 21.85 -22.97 -13.06
CA ILE A 253 20.71 -22.03 -13.09
C ILE A 253 19.44 -22.70 -12.56
N LEU A 254 19.16 -23.96 -12.91
CA LEU A 254 18.01 -24.72 -12.40
C LEU A 254 18.13 -24.89 -10.87
N ASN A 255 19.30 -25.30 -10.38
CA ASN A 255 19.54 -25.40 -8.93
C ASN A 255 19.29 -24.07 -8.19
N ALA A 256 19.78 -22.95 -8.75
CA ALA A 256 19.53 -21.63 -8.15
C ALA A 256 18.06 -21.27 -8.14
N ARG A 257 17.33 -21.65 -9.18
CA ARG A 257 15.87 -21.46 -9.27
C ARG A 257 15.14 -22.31 -8.25
N ASP A 258 15.51 -23.58 -8.11
CA ASP A 258 14.90 -24.48 -7.14
C ASP A 258 15.12 -23.96 -5.71
N TYR A 259 16.32 -23.47 -5.40
CA TYR A 259 16.60 -22.81 -4.11
C TYR A 259 15.74 -21.54 -3.93
N ALA A 260 15.64 -20.70 -4.93
CA ALA A 260 14.80 -19.50 -4.84
C ALA A 260 13.31 -19.85 -4.66
N GLU A 261 12.83 -20.89 -5.31
CA GLU A 261 11.46 -21.40 -5.15
C GLU A 261 11.25 -22.14 -3.81
N GLU A 262 12.28 -22.79 -3.27
CA GLU A 262 12.27 -23.38 -1.95
C GLU A 262 12.11 -22.30 -0.88
N ILE A 263 12.85 -21.20 -1.01
CA ILE A 263 12.88 -20.10 -0.05
C ILE A 263 11.61 -19.23 -0.14
N ALA A 264 11.22 -18.82 -1.34
CA ALA A 264 10.28 -17.71 -1.54
C ALA A 264 8.88 -17.95 -0.95
N ALA A 265 8.37 -16.97 -0.23
CA ALA A 265 6.97 -16.89 0.19
C ALA A 265 6.03 -16.74 -1.02
N ASN A 266 4.75 -17.02 -0.80
CA ASN A 266 3.66 -16.84 -1.77
C ASN A 266 2.53 -16.06 -1.09
N TYR A 267 2.85 -14.88 -0.61
CA TYR A 267 1.97 -14.03 0.18
C TYR A 267 0.63 -13.78 -0.51
N SER A 268 -0.48 -14.00 0.18
CA SER A 268 -1.83 -13.80 -0.35
C SER A 268 -2.71 -13.04 0.63
N HIS A 269 -3.09 -11.83 0.26
CA HIS A 269 -3.97 -11.00 1.09
C HIS A 269 -5.36 -11.61 1.28
N VAL A 270 -5.90 -12.28 0.26
CA VAL A 270 -7.19 -12.99 0.38
C VAL A 270 -7.10 -14.07 1.46
N PHE A 271 -5.99 -14.80 1.47
CA PHE A 271 -5.73 -15.81 2.49
C PHE A 271 -5.59 -15.20 3.88
N ILE A 272 -4.87 -14.09 4.02
CA ILE A 272 -4.69 -13.39 5.29
C ILE A 272 -6.02 -12.86 5.83
N ASN A 273 -6.87 -12.27 4.98
CA ASN A 273 -8.21 -11.81 5.39
C ASN A 273 -9.09 -12.96 5.87
N LEU A 274 -9.02 -14.12 5.20
CA LEU A 274 -9.74 -15.32 5.63
C LEU A 274 -9.22 -15.82 6.98
N MET A 275 -7.91 -15.86 7.15
CA MET A 275 -7.24 -16.26 8.38
C MET A 275 -7.52 -15.30 9.53
N GLU A 276 -7.60 -14.00 9.29
CA GLU A 276 -7.98 -13.03 10.32
C GLU A 276 -9.36 -13.38 10.91
N GLY A 277 -10.34 -13.66 10.05
CA GLY A 277 -11.68 -14.05 10.50
C GLY A 277 -11.69 -15.36 11.29
N ALA A 278 -10.90 -16.35 10.86
CA ALA A 278 -10.76 -17.64 11.54
C ALA A 278 -10.04 -17.49 12.89
N LEU A 279 -8.91 -16.77 12.90
CA LEU A 279 -8.12 -16.53 14.12
C LEU A 279 -8.90 -15.69 15.14
N ARG A 280 -9.64 -14.67 14.69
CA ARG A 280 -10.50 -13.89 15.57
C ARG A 280 -11.53 -14.77 16.31
N ARG A 281 -12.18 -15.71 15.60
CA ARG A 281 -13.10 -16.65 16.24
C ARG A 281 -12.38 -17.59 17.21
N LEU A 282 -11.21 -18.08 16.81
CA LEU A 282 -10.39 -18.95 17.63
C LEU A 282 -9.96 -18.26 18.93
N TRP A 283 -9.37 -17.07 18.83
CA TRP A 283 -8.89 -16.31 19.99
C TRP A 283 -10.02 -15.92 20.94
N ASN A 284 -11.15 -15.46 20.41
CA ASN A 284 -12.30 -15.09 21.24
C ASN A 284 -12.97 -16.30 21.92
N ARG A 285 -12.70 -17.52 21.42
CA ARG A 285 -13.22 -18.75 22.04
C ARG A 285 -12.27 -19.35 23.08
N LEU A 286 -10.97 -19.19 22.88
CA LEU A 286 -9.93 -19.79 23.71
C LEU A 286 -9.45 -18.86 24.83
N TYR A 287 -9.57 -17.56 24.63
CA TYR A 287 -9.05 -16.54 25.54
C TYR A 287 -10.07 -15.43 25.73
N ASP A 288 -10.02 -14.76 26.87
CA ASP A 288 -10.87 -13.61 27.22
C ASP A 288 -10.47 -12.32 26.48
N GLY A 289 -9.52 -12.40 25.60
CA GLY A 289 -9.03 -11.29 24.77
C GLY A 289 -7.50 -11.32 24.60
N VAL A 290 -7.01 -10.37 23.81
CA VAL A 290 -5.58 -10.17 23.57
C VAL A 290 -5.25 -8.73 23.89
N SER A 291 -4.43 -8.52 24.91
CA SER A 291 -3.90 -7.20 25.27
C SER A 291 -2.61 -6.94 24.47
N PHE A 292 -2.56 -5.80 23.82
CA PHE A 292 -1.37 -5.35 23.11
C PHE A 292 -0.87 -4.05 23.73
N ASN A 293 0.16 -4.17 24.55
CA ASN A 293 0.78 -3.03 25.22
C ASN A 293 1.81 -2.38 24.30
N HIS A 294 2.06 -1.09 24.47
CA HIS A 294 3.05 -0.30 23.74
C HIS A 294 2.82 -0.24 22.22
N ALA A 295 1.56 -0.31 21.76
CA ALA A 295 1.21 -0.14 20.35
C ALA A 295 1.68 1.22 19.78
N GLU A 296 1.79 2.23 20.63
CA GLU A 296 2.25 3.58 20.30
C GLU A 296 3.68 3.58 19.77
N THR A 297 4.55 2.76 20.34
CA THR A 297 5.95 2.63 19.91
C THR A 297 6.03 2.15 18.47
N LEU A 298 5.19 1.18 18.09
CA LEU A 298 5.13 0.71 16.70
C LEU A 298 4.63 1.81 15.75
N ARG A 299 3.69 2.66 16.21
CA ARG A 299 3.16 3.79 15.42
C ARG A 299 4.19 4.89 15.22
N GLN A 300 5.11 5.07 16.15
CA GLN A 300 6.20 6.05 16.07
C GLN A 300 7.31 5.64 15.11
N ILE A 301 7.41 4.34 14.77
CA ILE A 301 8.34 3.87 13.76
C ILE A 301 7.88 4.39 12.40
N GLY A 302 8.66 5.29 11.83
CA GLY A 302 8.36 5.88 10.52
C GLY A 302 8.33 4.84 9.40
N PRO A 303 7.59 5.10 8.30
CA PRO A 303 7.47 4.19 7.16
C PRO A 303 8.77 3.94 6.41
N ASP A 304 9.84 4.64 6.80
CA ASP A 304 11.19 4.54 6.21
C ASP A 304 12.05 3.49 6.88
N ARG A 305 11.58 2.92 7.97
CA ARG A 305 12.35 1.94 8.74
C ARG A 305 11.85 0.54 8.46
N GLU A 306 12.79 -0.37 8.32
CA GLU A 306 12.54 -1.79 8.25
C GLU A 306 12.37 -2.34 9.66
N VAL A 307 11.29 -3.09 9.89
CA VAL A 307 10.97 -3.65 11.20
C VAL A 307 11.22 -5.15 11.19
N VAL A 308 12.02 -5.61 12.15
CA VAL A 308 12.21 -7.03 12.40
C VAL A 308 11.57 -7.38 13.73
N PHE A 309 10.58 -8.27 13.71
CA PHE A 309 9.93 -8.79 14.90
C PHE A 309 10.67 -10.05 15.37
N VAL A 310 10.99 -10.07 16.65
CA VAL A 310 11.70 -11.21 17.27
C VAL A 310 10.88 -11.71 18.45
N PRO A 311 9.84 -12.55 18.20
CA PRO A 311 9.06 -13.14 19.27
C PRO A 311 9.84 -14.25 19.99
N CYS A 312 9.36 -14.66 21.15
CA CYS A 312 10.04 -15.62 22.01
C CYS A 312 10.07 -17.05 21.43
N HIS A 313 9.29 -17.35 20.41
CA HIS A 313 9.19 -18.65 19.69
C HIS A 313 9.05 -19.89 20.57
N ARG A 314 8.37 -19.77 21.71
CA ARG A 314 8.10 -20.93 22.59
C ARG A 314 6.98 -21.84 22.06
N SER A 315 6.11 -21.27 21.22
CA SER A 315 4.95 -21.99 20.68
C SER A 315 4.70 -21.63 19.21
N HIS A 316 4.12 -22.58 18.48
CA HIS A 316 3.56 -22.29 17.16
C HIS A 316 2.40 -21.29 17.17
N MET A 317 1.91 -20.91 18.35
CA MET A 317 0.89 -19.88 18.52
C MET A 317 1.49 -18.47 18.40
N ASP A 318 2.75 -18.30 18.73
CA ASP A 318 3.40 -16.98 18.86
C ASP A 318 3.38 -16.22 17.54
N TYR A 319 3.81 -16.84 16.43
CA TYR A 319 3.82 -16.20 15.12
C TYR A 319 2.41 -15.96 14.55
N LEU A 320 1.43 -16.82 14.88
CA LEU A 320 0.04 -16.63 14.49
C LEU A 320 -0.59 -15.47 15.26
N LEU A 321 -0.32 -15.38 16.56
CA LEU A 321 -0.80 -14.32 17.42
C LEU A 321 -0.17 -12.98 17.04
N LEU A 322 1.15 -12.94 16.84
CA LEU A 322 1.86 -11.73 16.42
C LEU A 322 1.33 -11.23 15.07
N SER A 323 1.23 -12.10 14.08
CA SER A 323 0.65 -11.78 12.77
C SER A 323 -0.77 -11.22 12.90
N TYR A 324 -1.61 -11.83 13.74
CA TYR A 324 -2.98 -11.38 14.00
C TYR A 324 -2.98 -9.98 14.64
N VAL A 325 -2.16 -9.76 15.68
CA VAL A 325 -2.10 -8.48 16.40
C VAL A 325 -1.58 -7.37 15.48
N ILE A 326 -0.49 -7.59 14.76
CA ILE A 326 0.07 -6.63 13.80
C ILE A 326 -0.97 -6.27 12.72
N TYR A 327 -1.68 -7.27 12.20
CA TYR A 327 -2.75 -7.04 11.23
C TYR A 327 -3.89 -6.23 11.83
N LYS A 328 -4.31 -6.49 13.06
CA LYS A 328 -5.33 -5.72 13.79
C LYS A 328 -4.90 -4.27 14.03
N GLN A 329 -3.61 -4.01 14.22
CA GLN A 329 -3.07 -2.65 14.33
C GLN A 329 -2.98 -1.90 13.00
N GLY A 330 -3.42 -2.51 11.89
CA GLY A 330 -3.48 -1.87 10.60
C GLY A 330 -2.21 -2.01 9.76
N TYR A 331 -1.26 -2.84 10.19
CA TYR A 331 -0.03 -3.11 9.44
C TYR A 331 -0.14 -4.38 8.59
N ALA A 332 0.74 -4.50 7.61
CA ALA A 332 0.90 -5.74 6.86
C ALA A 332 1.44 -6.85 7.77
N VAL A 333 0.98 -8.07 7.55
CA VAL A 333 1.54 -9.24 8.22
C VAL A 333 3.02 -9.37 7.84
N PRO A 334 3.95 -9.56 8.80
CA PRO A 334 5.36 -9.72 8.50
C PRO A 334 5.64 -10.99 7.69
N HIS A 335 6.75 -10.99 6.97
CA HIS A 335 7.28 -12.20 6.39
C HIS A 335 7.91 -13.07 7.46
N ILE A 336 7.43 -14.29 7.64
CA ILE A 336 7.84 -15.19 8.72
C ILE A 336 8.98 -16.09 8.24
N ALA A 337 10.11 -16.04 8.92
CA ALA A 337 11.22 -16.97 8.70
C ALA A 337 10.87 -18.35 9.30
N ALA A 338 10.60 -19.33 8.45
CA ALA A 338 10.20 -20.66 8.87
C ALA A 338 11.27 -21.70 8.55
N GLY A 339 11.49 -22.64 9.45
CA GLY A 339 12.40 -23.75 9.19
C GLY A 339 11.90 -24.64 8.05
N ILE A 340 12.81 -25.16 7.22
CA ILE A 340 12.50 -26.02 6.06
C ILE A 340 11.69 -27.27 6.44
N ASN A 341 11.80 -27.73 7.66
CA ASN A 341 11.01 -28.85 8.19
C ASN A 341 9.49 -28.61 8.18
N LEU A 342 9.06 -27.33 8.18
CA LEU A 342 7.65 -26.97 8.06
C LEU A 342 7.17 -26.88 6.60
N ASN A 343 8.07 -27.03 5.63
CA ASN A 343 7.75 -27.00 4.20
C ASN A 343 7.23 -28.36 3.70
N ILE A 344 6.34 -28.97 4.44
CA ILE A 344 5.66 -30.20 4.04
C ILE A 344 4.47 -29.92 3.11
N PRO A 345 4.06 -30.90 2.27
CA PRO A 345 2.87 -30.75 1.43
C PRO A 345 1.66 -30.28 2.24
N VAL A 346 0.84 -29.41 1.69
CA VAL A 346 -0.31 -28.75 2.31
C VAL A 346 0.10 -27.65 3.30
N VAL A 347 0.78 -27.99 4.42
CA VAL A 347 1.17 -27.04 5.47
C VAL A 347 2.11 -25.97 4.91
N GLY A 348 3.15 -26.38 4.18
CA GLY A 348 4.09 -25.44 3.57
C GLY A 348 3.41 -24.48 2.57
N ARG A 349 2.43 -24.97 1.78
CA ARG A 349 1.66 -24.11 0.88
C ARG A 349 0.79 -23.12 1.65
N PHE A 350 0.20 -23.56 2.76
CA PHE A 350 -0.62 -22.74 3.63
C PHE A 350 0.21 -21.64 4.30
N LEU A 351 1.33 -22.00 4.91
CA LEU A 351 2.26 -21.06 5.55
C LEU A 351 2.82 -20.05 4.55
N ARG A 352 3.18 -20.47 3.33
CA ARG A 352 3.63 -19.54 2.28
C ARG A 352 2.59 -18.47 1.92
N LYS A 353 1.31 -18.83 1.88
CA LYS A 353 0.22 -17.87 1.63
C LYS A 353 0.08 -16.86 2.77
N GLY A 354 0.40 -17.26 4.00
CA GLY A 354 0.47 -16.40 5.17
C GLY A 354 1.73 -15.53 5.25
N GLY A 355 2.67 -15.66 4.31
CA GLY A 355 3.89 -14.85 4.29
C GLY A 355 5.16 -15.60 4.69
N ALA A 356 5.08 -16.90 5.05
CA ALA A 356 6.26 -17.65 5.44
C ALA A 356 7.22 -17.87 4.26
N PHE A 357 8.50 -17.62 4.48
CA PHE A 357 9.60 -18.05 3.63
C PHE A 357 10.44 -19.09 4.38
N PHE A 358 11.01 -20.04 3.64
CA PHE A 358 11.67 -21.17 4.27
C PHE A 358 13.17 -21.07 4.21
N LEU A 359 13.83 -21.47 5.30
CA LEU A 359 15.27 -21.50 5.39
C LEU A 359 15.76 -22.84 5.95
N ARG A 360 16.91 -23.27 5.47
CA ARG A 360 17.62 -24.45 5.97
C ARG A 360 18.31 -24.12 7.29
N ARG A 361 18.44 -25.10 8.16
CA ARG A 361 19.13 -24.92 9.45
C ARG A 361 20.62 -24.58 9.32
N SER A 362 21.25 -25.02 8.24
CA SER A 362 22.66 -24.75 7.97
C SER A 362 22.87 -24.44 6.50
N PHE A 363 23.69 -23.46 6.24
CA PHE A 363 24.13 -23.03 4.90
C PHE A 363 25.58 -23.47 4.62
N ALA A 364 26.23 -24.15 5.59
CA ALA A 364 27.63 -24.53 5.48
C ALA A 364 27.88 -25.29 4.18
N GLY A 365 28.88 -24.87 3.41
CA GLY A 365 29.28 -25.51 2.16
C GLY A 365 28.38 -25.22 0.93
N ASN A 366 27.24 -24.50 1.07
CA ASN A 366 26.38 -24.18 -0.05
C ASN A 366 26.33 -22.67 -0.35
N THR A 367 27.40 -22.19 -0.99
CA THR A 367 27.57 -20.77 -1.35
C THR A 367 26.47 -20.26 -2.28
N LEU A 368 25.95 -21.10 -3.20
CA LEU A 368 24.85 -20.74 -4.11
C LEU A 368 23.54 -20.53 -3.31
N TYR A 369 23.21 -21.41 -2.40
CA TYR A 369 22.02 -21.28 -1.55
C TYR A 369 22.11 -19.99 -0.72
N THR A 370 23.24 -19.76 -0.08
CA THR A 370 23.51 -18.56 0.72
C THR A 370 23.31 -17.28 -0.10
N ALA A 371 23.88 -17.23 -1.32
CA ALA A 371 23.75 -16.07 -2.20
C ALA A 371 22.28 -15.80 -2.61
N VAL A 372 21.54 -16.85 -2.92
CA VAL A 372 20.11 -16.77 -3.26
C VAL A 372 19.30 -16.29 -2.06
N PHE A 373 19.53 -16.87 -0.87
CA PHE A 373 18.82 -16.52 0.37
C PHE A 373 19.07 -15.07 0.77
N MET A 374 20.33 -14.65 0.87
CA MET A 374 20.68 -13.28 1.25
C MET A 374 20.10 -12.26 0.27
N LYS A 375 20.10 -12.59 -1.02
CA LYS A 375 19.52 -11.69 -2.03
C LYS A 375 18.00 -11.67 -1.98
N TYR A 376 17.35 -12.78 -1.69
CA TYR A 376 15.90 -12.82 -1.45
C TYR A 376 15.53 -11.94 -0.26
N LEU A 377 16.20 -12.10 0.88
CA LEU A 377 16.00 -11.33 2.10
C LEU A 377 16.17 -9.82 1.83
N ALA A 378 17.31 -9.43 1.25
CA ALA A 378 17.55 -8.04 0.87
C ALA A 378 16.52 -7.48 -0.11
N THR A 379 15.94 -8.33 -0.97
CA THR A 379 14.92 -7.90 -1.93
C THR A 379 13.57 -7.64 -1.26
N ILE A 380 13.16 -8.46 -0.30
CA ILE A 380 11.90 -8.25 0.44
C ILE A 380 12.03 -7.05 1.39
N MET A 381 13.15 -6.90 2.11
CA MET A 381 13.41 -5.75 2.99
C MET A 381 13.42 -4.44 2.20
N ALA A 382 14.21 -4.35 1.13
CA ALA A 382 14.26 -3.15 0.29
C ALA A 382 12.91 -2.74 -0.33
N ARG A 383 11.91 -3.60 -0.26
CA ARG A 383 10.53 -3.31 -0.64
C ARG A 383 9.67 -2.84 0.52
N GLY A 384 10.22 -2.71 1.72
CA GLY A 384 9.53 -2.25 2.92
C GLY A 384 8.72 -3.33 3.63
N HIS A 385 9.07 -4.62 3.43
CA HIS A 385 8.44 -5.69 4.21
C HIS A 385 9.09 -5.81 5.59
N SER A 386 8.26 -5.90 6.61
CA SER A 386 8.69 -6.39 7.92
C SER A 386 8.95 -7.90 7.89
N ILE A 387 9.84 -8.33 8.74
CA ILE A 387 10.24 -9.73 8.89
C ILE A 387 10.00 -10.16 10.33
N GLU A 388 9.59 -11.39 10.51
CA GLU A 388 9.54 -12.09 11.79
C GLU A 388 10.55 -13.22 11.76
N TYR A 389 11.43 -13.23 12.78
CA TYR A 389 12.53 -14.19 12.89
C TYR A 389 12.56 -14.82 14.28
#